data_ba72f732bca47163af2972569ce3ba33
#
_entry.id   ba72f732bca47163af2972569ce3ba33
#
_cell.length_a   1.000
_cell.length_b   1.000
_cell.length_c   1.000
_cell.angle_alpha   90.00
_cell.angle_beta   90.00
_cell.angle_gamma   90.00
#
_symmetry.space_group_name_H-M   'P 1'
#
loop_
_entity.id
_entity.type
_entity.pdbx_description
1 polymer ?
#
loop_
_entity_poly.entity_id
_entity_poly.type
_entity_poly.pdbx_seq_one_letter_code
_entity_poly.pdbx_strand_id
1 'polypeptide(L)'
;MNAQAFRNYSNEFLNIGVDAAALGRSKAVVATTNNVNSTYWNPAGLVGIEDYQGSLMYASYFAGIANYNHAAFAMPIDAESALGISVIRFGVDDILNTTELIDSDGNIDFNRISLFSAADYAFNVAYARNLIFKDVKFGVNAKIVRRIIGQ
;
A
#
# COMPACT_ATOMS: atom_id res chain seq x y z
N MET A 1 -23.17 -28.23 -15.65
CA MET A 1 -21.82 -27.93 -15.16
C MET A 1 -21.71 -26.41 -14.98
N ASN A 2 -21.69 -25.94 -13.74
CA ASN A 2 -21.53 -24.52 -13.48
C ASN A 2 -20.05 -24.19 -13.63
N ALA A 3 -19.69 -23.38 -14.63
CA ALA A 3 -18.36 -22.85 -14.78
C ALA A 3 -18.02 -22.02 -13.53
N GLN A 4 -16.88 -22.29 -12.92
CA GLN A 4 -16.37 -21.47 -11.84
C GLN A 4 -16.21 -20.04 -12.36
N ALA A 5 -16.95 -19.10 -11.78
CA ALA A 5 -16.74 -17.70 -12.06
C ALA A 5 -15.34 -17.31 -11.53
N PHE A 6 -14.40 -17.06 -12.43
CA PHE A 6 -13.12 -16.49 -12.08
C PHE A 6 -13.36 -15.10 -11.49
N ARG A 7 -13.17 -14.95 -10.19
CA ARG A 7 -13.16 -13.63 -9.57
C ARG A 7 -11.83 -12.96 -9.91
N ASN A 8 -11.88 -11.96 -10.73
CA ASN A 8 -10.72 -11.09 -10.96
C ASN A 8 -10.52 -10.22 -9.72
N TYR A 9 -9.52 -10.56 -8.91
CA TYR A 9 -9.07 -9.71 -7.81
C TYR A 9 -8.14 -8.64 -8.38
N SER A 10 -8.45 -7.39 -8.09
CA SER A 10 -7.57 -6.25 -8.41
C SER A 10 -7.12 -5.58 -7.12
N ASN A 11 -5.90 -5.02 -7.13
CA ASN A 11 -5.34 -4.25 -6.02
C ASN A 11 -5.19 -5.03 -4.69
N GLU A 12 -4.95 -6.34 -4.76
CA GLU A 12 -4.77 -7.20 -3.56
C GLU A 12 -3.59 -6.77 -2.68
N PHE A 13 -2.59 -6.07 -3.23
CA PHE A 13 -1.49 -5.50 -2.46
C PHE A 13 -1.97 -4.54 -1.36
N LEU A 14 -3.16 -3.94 -1.52
CA LEU A 14 -3.79 -3.11 -0.50
C LEU A 14 -4.31 -3.92 0.70
N ASN A 15 -4.45 -5.22 0.58
CA ASN A 15 -4.88 -6.09 1.66
C ASN A 15 -3.71 -6.61 2.51
N ILE A 16 -2.47 -6.34 2.12
CA ILE A 16 -1.27 -6.75 2.89
C ILE A 16 -1.28 -6.11 4.28
N GLY A 17 -1.60 -4.82 4.33
CA GLY A 17 -1.61 -4.05 5.56
C GLY A 17 -0.30 -3.33 5.85
N VAL A 18 -0.36 -2.34 6.70
CA VAL A 18 0.77 -1.51 7.12
C VAL A 18 0.92 -1.56 8.64
N ASP A 19 2.12 -1.19 9.14
CA ASP A 19 2.46 -1.19 10.56
C ASP A 19 2.70 -2.59 11.14
N ALA A 20 3.91 -2.83 11.62
CA ALA A 20 4.31 -4.10 12.22
C ALA A 20 3.46 -4.47 13.44
N ALA A 21 3.04 -3.49 14.25
CA ALA A 21 2.17 -3.72 15.39
C ALA A 21 0.76 -4.15 14.97
N ALA A 22 0.25 -3.61 13.86
CA ALA A 22 -1.03 -4.02 13.29
C ALA A 22 -0.96 -5.43 12.72
N LEU A 23 0.12 -5.76 12.01
CA LEU A 23 0.37 -7.11 11.49
C LEU A 23 0.49 -8.13 12.61
N GLY A 24 1.18 -7.81 13.70
CA GLY A 24 1.30 -8.66 14.88
C GLY A 24 -0.03 -8.93 15.61
N ARG A 25 -1.04 -8.05 15.41
CA ARG A 25 -2.42 -8.22 15.90
C ARG A 25 -3.36 -8.79 14.85
N SER A 26 -2.81 -9.47 13.82
CA SER A 26 -3.61 -10.02 12.72
C SER A 26 -4.51 -8.98 12.04
N LYS A 27 -4.07 -7.71 11.98
CA LYS A 27 -4.77 -6.56 11.40
C LYS A 27 -6.04 -6.14 12.17
N ALA A 28 -6.26 -6.64 13.39
CA ALA A 28 -7.40 -6.28 14.22
C ALA A 28 -7.20 -4.91 14.89
N VAL A 29 -7.03 -3.84 14.10
CA VAL A 29 -6.67 -2.49 14.58
C VAL A 29 -7.61 -1.38 14.07
N VAL A 30 -8.53 -1.68 13.16
CA VAL A 30 -9.37 -0.68 12.49
C VAL A 30 -10.13 0.22 13.47
N ALA A 31 -10.60 -0.35 14.59
CA ALA A 31 -11.34 0.39 15.61
C ALA A 31 -10.45 1.10 16.64
N THR A 32 -9.17 0.70 16.74
CA THR A 32 -8.28 1.16 17.82
C THR A 32 -7.13 2.03 17.33
N THR A 33 -6.94 2.15 16.00
CA THR A 33 -5.88 2.98 15.44
C THR A 33 -6.11 4.47 15.74
N ASN A 34 -5.08 5.14 16.23
CA ASN A 34 -5.10 6.56 16.63
C ASN A 34 -3.76 7.27 16.35
N ASN A 35 -3.04 6.84 15.34
CA ASN A 35 -1.74 7.35 14.94
C ASN A 35 -1.69 7.60 13.42
N VAL A 36 -0.53 7.95 12.89
CA VAL A 36 -0.30 8.22 11.46
C VAL A 36 -0.78 7.10 10.54
N ASN A 37 -0.74 5.82 10.98
CA ASN A 37 -1.20 4.67 10.19
C ASN A 37 -2.73 4.58 10.08
N SER A 38 -3.45 5.43 10.80
CA SER A 38 -4.88 5.64 10.61
C SER A 38 -5.23 6.13 9.21
N THR A 39 -4.31 6.79 8.51
CA THR A 39 -4.44 7.12 7.07
C THR A 39 -4.79 5.91 6.21
N TYR A 40 -4.32 4.75 6.60
CA TYR A 40 -4.57 3.49 5.89
C TYR A 40 -5.74 2.73 6.48
N TRP A 41 -5.77 2.55 7.82
CA TRP A 41 -6.69 1.65 8.50
C TRP A 41 -8.08 2.26 8.72
N ASN A 42 -8.11 3.46 9.29
CA ASN A 42 -9.35 4.16 9.62
C ASN A 42 -9.06 5.67 9.77
N PRO A 43 -9.37 6.48 8.77
CA PRO A 43 -9.04 7.90 8.81
C PRO A 43 -9.62 8.63 10.01
N ALA A 44 -10.77 8.21 10.56
CA ALA A 44 -11.33 8.82 11.77
C ALA A 44 -10.39 8.73 12.99
N GLY A 45 -9.47 7.75 13.01
CA GLY A 45 -8.45 7.64 14.06
C GLY A 45 -7.41 8.75 14.06
N LEU A 46 -7.25 9.48 12.94
CA LEU A 46 -6.31 10.62 12.86
C LEU A 46 -6.64 11.75 13.84
N VAL A 47 -7.89 11.90 14.23
CA VAL A 47 -8.26 12.91 15.25
C VAL A 47 -7.55 12.69 16.60
N GLY A 48 -7.05 11.48 16.85
CA GLY A 48 -6.31 11.17 18.06
C GLY A 48 -4.84 11.59 18.06
N ILE A 49 -4.32 12.21 16.98
CA ILE A 49 -2.96 12.69 16.93
C ILE A 49 -2.85 14.13 17.46
N GLU A 50 -1.90 14.35 18.35
CA GLU A 50 -1.66 15.66 18.98
C GLU A 50 -0.50 16.42 18.31
N ASP A 51 0.46 15.68 17.73
CA ASP A 51 1.67 16.19 17.09
C ASP A 51 1.87 15.64 15.67
N TYR A 52 2.86 16.20 14.96
CA TYR A 52 3.31 15.67 13.68
C TYR A 52 3.83 14.24 13.85
N GLN A 53 3.34 13.32 13.03
CA GLN A 53 3.77 11.93 13.06
C GLN A 53 4.22 11.47 11.68
N GLY A 54 5.29 10.70 11.65
CA GLY A 54 5.79 9.99 10.46
C GLY A 54 5.90 8.51 10.71
N SER A 55 5.69 7.70 9.66
CA SER A 55 5.87 6.25 9.70
C SER A 55 6.52 5.77 8.42
N LEU A 56 7.50 4.87 8.57
CA LEU A 56 8.12 4.17 7.47
C LEU A 56 8.07 2.68 7.75
N MET A 57 7.75 1.89 6.73
CA MET A 57 7.76 0.43 6.80
C MET A 57 8.36 -0.15 5.54
N TYR A 58 9.22 -1.13 5.72
CA TYR A 58 9.72 -2.01 4.68
C TYR A 58 9.42 -3.46 5.06
N ALA A 59 8.89 -4.23 4.12
CA ALA A 59 8.71 -5.66 4.28
C ALA A 59 9.09 -6.38 3.00
N SER A 60 9.84 -7.46 3.14
CA SER A 60 10.24 -8.34 2.05
C SER A 60 9.37 -9.59 2.07
N TYR A 61 8.83 -9.95 0.89
CA TYR A 61 7.96 -11.10 0.71
C TYR A 61 8.58 -12.09 -0.27
N PHE A 62 8.17 -13.35 -0.16
CA PHE A 62 8.59 -14.43 -1.05
C PHE A 62 10.11 -14.56 -1.17
N ALA A 63 10.81 -14.61 -0.01
CA ALA A 63 12.26 -14.72 0.05
C ALA A 63 13.03 -13.62 -0.71
N GLY A 64 12.52 -12.39 -0.69
CA GLY A 64 13.17 -11.23 -1.32
C GLY A 64 12.69 -10.90 -2.73
N ILE A 65 11.77 -11.68 -3.29
CA ILE A 65 11.30 -11.45 -4.65
C ILE A 65 10.42 -10.19 -4.71
N ALA A 66 9.55 -9.97 -3.73
CA ALA A 66 8.67 -8.81 -3.71
C ALA A 66 8.93 -7.91 -2.50
N ASN A 67 8.89 -6.61 -2.73
CA ASN A 67 9.15 -5.58 -1.72
C ASN A 67 7.89 -4.73 -1.49
N TYR A 68 7.51 -4.58 -0.22
CA TYR A 68 6.42 -3.74 0.21
C TYR A 68 6.94 -2.58 1.03
N ASN A 69 6.75 -1.39 0.52
CA ASN A 69 7.21 -0.14 1.14
C ASN A 69 6.00 0.71 1.49
N HIS A 70 5.99 1.29 2.68
CA HIS A 70 4.98 2.23 3.10
C HIS A 70 5.65 3.42 3.77
N ALA A 71 5.18 4.62 3.41
CA ALA A 71 5.52 5.84 4.09
C ALA A 71 4.23 6.62 4.37
N ALA A 72 4.14 7.20 5.56
CA ALA A 72 3.00 8.02 5.95
C ALA A 72 3.45 9.22 6.77
N PHE A 73 2.67 10.29 6.66
CA PHE A 73 2.81 11.50 7.46
C PHE A 73 1.41 12.01 7.84
N ALA A 74 1.27 12.44 9.07
CA ALA A 74 0.02 13.01 9.55
C ALA A 74 0.29 14.19 10.48
N MET A 75 -0.64 15.15 10.46
CA MET A 75 -0.56 16.34 11.26
C MET A 75 -1.95 16.78 11.77
N PRO A 76 -2.05 17.31 13.00
CA PRO A 76 -3.24 18.02 13.42
C PRO A 76 -3.35 19.35 12.65
N ILE A 77 -4.56 19.71 12.24
CA ILE A 77 -4.87 21.02 11.64
C ILE A 77 -5.33 21.99 12.73
N ASP A 78 -6.20 21.48 13.58
CA ASP A 78 -6.72 22.16 14.75
C ASP A 78 -7.04 21.12 15.86
N ALA A 79 -7.62 21.58 17.00
CA ALA A 79 -7.94 20.71 18.13
C ALA A 79 -8.95 19.59 17.81
N GLU A 80 -9.65 19.68 16.67
CA GLU A 80 -10.73 18.76 16.31
C GLU A 80 -10.51 18.06 14.97
N SER A 81 -9.49 18.45 14.21
CA SER A 81 -9.28 17.92 12.86
C SER A 81 -7.82 17.62 12.55
N ALA A 82 -7.60 16.61 11.71
CA ALA A 82 -6.28 16.19 11.28
C ALA A 82 -6.27 15.77 9.81
N LEU A 83 -5.10 15.90 9.20
CA LEU A 83 -4.80 15.50 7.84
C LEU A 83 -3.70 14.43 7.86
N GLY A 84 -3.81 13.46 6.95
CA GLY A 84 -2.79 12.46 6.76
C GLY A 84 -2.59 12.14 5.29
N ILE A 85 -1.35 11.82 4.93
CA ILE A 85 -1.00 11.33 3.60
C ILE A 85 -0.21 10.05 3.74
N SER A 86 -0.34 9.14 2.80
CA SER A 86 0.52 7.96 2.74
C SER A 86 0.74 7.47 1.32
N VAL A 87 1.84 6.76 1.13
CA VAL A 87 2.18 6.08 -0.10
C VAL A 87 2.57 4.65 0.20
N ILE A 88 2.11 3.75 -0.66
CA ILE A 88 2.46 2.33 -0.68
C ILE A 88 3.07 2.03 -2.03
N ARG A 89 4.19 1.28 -2.04
CA ARG A 89 4.74 0.62 -3.22
C ARG A 89 4.84 -0.86 -2.93
N PHE A 90 4.24 -1.67 -3.76
CA PHE A 90 4.46 -3.11 -3.81
C PHE A 90 5.04 -3.46 -5.17
N GLY A 91 6.24 -4.02 -5.20
CA GLY A 91 6.94 -4.23 -6.45
C GLY A 91 7.81 -5.49 -6.44
N VAL A 92 8.01 -6.02 -7.64
CA VAL A 92 8.99 -7.02 -7.99
C VAL A 92 9.95 -6.37 -8.97
N ASP A 93 11.20 -6.29 -8.59
CA ASP A 93 12.25 -5.71 -9.40
C ASP A 93 13.11 -6.83 -10.01
N ASP A 94 13.87 -6.51 -11.06
CA ASP A 94 14.83 -7.42 -11.71
C ASP A 94 14.23 -8.73 -12.25
N ILE A 95 13.02 -8.67 -12.84
CA ILE A 95 12.40 -9.82 -13.48
C ILE A 95 13.10 -10.09 -14.80
N LEU A 96 13.62 -11.32 -14.96
CA LEU A 96 14.28 -11.75 -16.18
C LEU A 96 13.28 -11.90 -17.33
N ASN A 97 13.47 -11.14 -18.39
CA ASN A 97 12.73 -11.31 -19.64
C ASN A 97 13.57 -12.19 -20.59
N THR A 98 13.06 -13.37 -20.86
CA THR A 98 13.69 -14.38 -21.74
C THR A 98 12.92 -14.61 -23.03
N THR A 99 12.00 -13.70 -23.40
CA THR A 99 11.17 -13.86 -24.60
C THR A 99 11.98 -13.86 -25.90
N GLU A 100 13.12 -13.18 -25.90
CA GLU A 100 14.01 -13.10 -27.05
C GLU A 100 15.27 -13.96 -26.93
N LEU A 101 15.28 -14.92 -25.98
CA LEU A 101 16.41 -15.76 -25.68
C LEU A 101 16.86 -16.63 -26.88
N ILE A 102 15.92 -17.02 -27.74
CA ILE A 102 16.16 -17.84 -28.90
C ILE A 102 16.20 -16.93 -30.12
N ASP A 103 17.32 -16.98 -30.87
CA ASP A 103 17.49 -16.23 -32.12
C ASP A 103 16.70 -16.87 -33.29
N SER A 104 16.74 -16.20 -34.47
CA SER A 104 16.10 -16.69 -35.70
C SER A 104 16.64 -18.03 -36.21
N ASP A 105 17.85 -18.41 -35.81
CA ASP A 105 18.56 -19.62 -36.23
C ASP A 105 18.36 -20.76 -35.20
N GLY A 106 17.61 -20.51 -34.12
CA GLY A 106 17.31 -21.47 -33.06
C GLY A 106 18.40 -21.60 -32.00
N ASN A 107 19.41 -20.71 -31.97
CA ASN A 107 20.44 -20.72 -30.95
C ASN A 107 20.02 -19.91 -29.72
N ILE A 108 20.53 -20.32 -28.56
CA ILE A 108 20.28 -19.61 -27.28
C ILE A 108 21.33 -18.50 -27.15
N ASP A 109 20.87 -17.25 -27.07
CA ASP A 109 21.71 -16.07 -26.82
C ASP A 109 21.37 -15.40 -25.50
N PHE A 110 22.17 -15.65 -24.46
CA PHE A 110 21.98 -15.10 -23.13
C PHE A 110 22.18 -13.57 -23.05
N ASN A 111 22.81 -12.95 -24.07
CA ASN A 111 22.94 -11.48 -24.11
C ASN A 111 21.62 -10.76 -24.42
N ARG A 112 20.61 -11.50 -24.84
CA ARG A 112 19.25 -10.98 -25.10
C ARG A 112 18.34 -11.00 -23.89
N ILE A 113 18.83 -11.43 -22.72
CA ILE A 113 18.10 -11.34 -21.48
C ILE A 113 18.04 -9.87 -21.08
N SER A 114 16.84 -9.33 -20.97
CA SER A 114 16.58 -8.01 -20.40
C SER A 114 15.92 -8.12 -19.04
N LEU A 115 16.03 -7.08 -18.22
CA LEU A 115 15.37 -7.00 -16.92
C LEU A 115 14.18 -6.05 -17.03
N PHE A 116 13.09 -6.36 -16.35
CA PHE A 116 11.98 -5.45 -16.18
C PHE A 116 11.48 -5.47 -14.74
N SER A 117 10.76 -4.45 -14.36
CA SER A 117 10.15 -4.33 -13.02
C SER A 117 8.65 -4.14 -13.14
N ALA A 118 7.92 -4.64 -12.16
CA ALA A 118 6.48 -4.43 -12.02
C ALA A 118 6.18 -3.90 -10.63
N ALA A 119 5.50 -2.76 -10.53
CA ALA A 119 5.17 -2.17 -9.25
C ALA A 119 3.76 -1.57 -9.25
N ASP A 120 3.06 -1.80 -8.15
CA ASP A 120 1.80 -1.15 -7.81
C ASP A 120 2.04 -0.05 -6.78
N TYR A 121 1.50 1.12 -7.03
CA TYR A 121 1.54 2.27 -6.14
C TYR A 121 0.15 2.63 -5.67
N ALA A 122 0.01 2.98 -4.40
CA ALA A 122 -1.20 3.59 -3.87
C ALA A 122 -0.86 4.87 -3.11
N PHE A 123 -1.50 5.95 -3.47
CA PHE A 123 -1.40 7.26 -2.79
C PHE A 123 -2.71 7.50 -2.06
N ASN A 124 -2.63 7.78 -0.76
CA ASN A 124 -3.78 8.08 0.07
C ASN A 124 -3.68 9.50 0.62
N VAL A 125 -4.82 10.19 0.65
CA VAL A 125 -5.01 11.44 1.38
C VAL A 125 -6.21 11.24 2.30
N ALA A 126 -6.04 11.45 3.57
CA ALA A 126 -7.06 11.23 4.60
C ALA A 126 -7.31 12.52 5.38
N TYR A 127 -8.56 12.80 5.65
CA TYR A 127 -8.99 13.88 6.53
C TYR A 127 -9.90 13.33 7.61
N ALA A 128 -9.74 13.82 8.83
CA ALA A 128 -10.57 13.44 9.96
C ALA A 128 -11.02 14.66 10.77
N ARG A 129 -12.19 14.56 11.35
CA ARG A 129 -12.72 15.60 12.22
C ARG A 129 -13.65 15.02 13.31
N ASN A 130 -13.56 15.58 14.52
CA ASN A 130 -14.57 15.41 15.55
C ASN A 130 -15.85 16.12 15.11
N LEU A 131 -16.99 15.44 15.21
CA LEU A 131 -18.28 16.07 14.98
C LEU A 131 -18.80 16.74 16.25
N ILE A 132 -19.77 17.65 16.10
CA ILE A 132 -20.41 18.40 17.19
C ILE A 132 -21.06 17.46 18.22
N PHE A 133 -21.46 16.27 17.81
CA PHE A 133 -21.94 15.23 18.71
C PHE A 133 -20.75 14.59 19.42
N LYS A 134 -20.72 14.67 20.75
CA LYS A 134 -19.68 14.07 21.57
C LYS A 134 -19.47 12.60 21.18
N ASP A 135 -18.20 12.23 21.01
CA ASP A 135 -17.74 10.87 20.72
C ASP A 135 -17.97 10.35 19.28
N VAL A 136 -18.44 11.19 18.36
CA VAL A 136 -18.54 10.82 16.94
C VAL A 136 -17.39 11.45 16.14
N LYS A 137 -16.54 10.59 15.59
CA LYS A 137 -15.42 10.96 14.72
C LYS A 137 -15.76 10.64 13.27
N PHE A 138 -15.57 11.60 12.41
CA PHE A 138 -15.71 11.43 10.96
C PHE A 138 -14.35 11.35 10.31
N GLY A 139 -14.19 10.45 9.34
CA GLY A 139 -12.97 10.35 8.55
C GLY A 139 -13.31 9.98 7.12
N VAL A 140 -12.57 10.58 6.18
CA VAL A 140 -12.64 10.30 4.75
C VAL A 140 -11.25 10.06 4.21
N ASN A 141 -11.15 9.16 3.24
CA ASN A 141 -9.91 8.82 2.57
C ASN A 141 -10.14 8.78 1.05
N ALA A 142 -9.30 9.50 0.31
CA ALA A 142 -9.20 9.39 -1.13
C ALA A 142 -7.94 8.60 -1.50
N LYS A 143 -8.10 7.60 -2.38
CA LYS A 143 -7.02 6.70 -2.77
C LYS A 143 -6.89 6.67 -4.28
N ILE A 144 -5.66 6.87 -4.77
CA ILE A 144 -5.28 6.73 -6.18
C ILE A 144 -4.33 5.55 -6.30
N VAL A 145 -4.67 4.61 -7.18
CA VAL A 145 -3.83 3.42 -7.44
C VAL A 145 -3.29 3.50 -8.87
N ARG A 146 -1.98 3.24 -9.01
CA ARG A 146 -1.30 3.20 -10.30
C ARG A 146 -0.43 1.95 -10.38
N ARG A 147 -0.58 1.19 -11.46
CA ARG A 147 0.31 0.09 -11.82
C ARG A 147 1.30 0.54 -12.87
N ILE A 148 2.57 0.20 -12.69
CA ILE A 148 3.65 0.45 -13.64
C ILE A 148 4.31 -0.89 -13.93
N ILE A 149 4.43 -1.23 -15.22
CA ILE A 149 5.18 -2.37 -15.72
C ILE A 149 6.08 -1.82 -16.82
N GLY A 150 7.38 -1.99 -16.68
CA GLY A 150 8.32 -1.44 -17.65
C GLY A 150 9.79 -1.78 -17.33
N GLN A 151 10.62 -1.51 -18.32
CA GLN A 151 12.07 -1.60 -18.22
C GLN A 151 12.65 -0.39 -17.51
#